data_182d6e698fb7ee58accfbdea823a58bd
#
_entry.id   182d6e698fb7ee58accfbdea823a58bd
#
_cell.length_a   1.000
_cell.length_b   1.000
_cell.length_c   1.000
_cell.angle_alpha   90.00
_cell.angle_beta   90.00
_cell.angle_gamma   90.00
#
_symmetry.space_group_name_H-M   'P 1'
#
loop_
_entity.id
_entity.type
_entity.pdbx_description
1 polymer ?
#
loop_
_entity_poly.entity_id
_entity_poly.type
_entity_poly.pdbx_seq_one_letter_code
_entity_poly.pdbx_strand_id
1 'polypeptide(L)'
;MDFTAPINAFVAGFPDFIIQFGVALGLFVASLVVYVLMTPHKELALIRAGNPSASLAFGGVVVGLAIPLGNCLAHSFGVLDLLIWGVVTLLIQLLAFRFADIFLRGLPRRIAEGDVAAAVFLMSVKIGLAIILSGAVADPNVAMMRGG
;
A
#
# COMPACT_ATOMS: atom_id res chain seq x y z
N MET A 1 28.28 11.95 -28.10
CA MET A 1 27.05 11.84 -27.27
C MET A 1 27.15 12.86 -26.17
N ASP A 2 26.21 13.79 -26.12
CA ASP A 2 26.21 14.83 -25.10
C ASP A 2 25.48 14.31 -23.85
N PHE A 3 26.22 13.98 -22.80
CA PHE A 3 25.69 13.47 -21.54
C PHE A 3 25.32 14.58 -20.55
N THR A 4 25.50 15.83 -20.91
CA THR A 4 25.29 16.99 -20.01
C THR A 4 23.80 17.21 -19.72
N ALA A 5 22.94 17.07 -20.73
CA ALA A 5 21.49 17.28 -20.58
C ALA A 5 20.82 16.28 -19.60
N PRO A 6 21.04 14.95 -19.70
CA PRO A 6 20.47 14.00 -18.73
C PRO A 6 21.05 14.17 -17.31
N ILE A 7 22.34 14.52 -17.18
CA ILE A 7 22.94 14.77 -15.87
C ILE A 7 22.33 16.01 -15.21
N ASN A 8 22.14 17.09 -15.96
CA ASN A 8 21.54 18.30 -15.43
C ASN A 8 20.07 18.09 -15.03
N ALA A 9 19.31 17.34 -15.82
CA ALA A 9 17.93 16.96 -15.49
C ALA A 9 17.86 16.12 -14.21
N PHE A 10 18.78 15.17 -14.04
CA PHE A 10 18.87 14.36 -12.83
C PHE A 10 19.20 15.22 -11.60
N VAL A 11 20.23 16.07 -11.66
CA VAL A 11 20.63 16.94 -10.55
C VAL A 11 19.49 17.89 -10.15
N ALA A 12 18.75 18.41 -11.11
CA ALA A 12 17.62 19.30 -10.86
C ALA A 12 16.42 18.59 -10.23
N GLY A 13 16.11 17.34 -10.65
CA GLY A 13 14.96 16.59 -10.18
C GLY A 13 15.22 15.76 -8.93
N PHE A 14 16.47 15.48 -8.59
CA PHE A 14 16.83 14.58 -7.49
C PHE A 14 16.36 15.03 -6.10
N PRO A 15 16.43 16.32 -5.72
CA PRO A 15 15.90 16.79 -4.44
C PRO A 15 14.41 16.53 -4.28
N ASP A 16 13.62 16.83 -5.31
CA ASP A 16 12.16 16.61 -5.28
C ASP A 16 11.83 15.11 -5.20
N PHE A 17 12.58 14.28 -5.93
CA PHE A 17 12.45 12.83 -5.83
C PHE A 17 12.70 12.33 -4.42
N ILE A 18 13.77 12.74 -3.74
CA ILE A 18 14.09 12.30 -2.38
C ILE A 18 13.02 12.75 -1.39
N ILE A 19 12.52 13.98 -1.52
CA ILE A 19 11.46 14.48 -0.64
C ILE A 19 10.17 13.68 -0.84
N GLN A 20 9.72 13.50 -2.07
CA GLN A 20 8.51 12.76 -2.37
C GLN A 20 8.61 11.29 -1.96
N PHE A 21 9.74 10.65 -2.22
CA PHE A 21 10.01 9.29 -1.77
C PHE A 21 10.00 9.17 -0.25
N GLY A 22 10.62 10.12 0.45
CA GLY A 22 10.61 10.16 1.93
C GLY A 22 9.21 10.31 2.50
N VAL A 23 8.38 11.17 1.91
CA VAL A 23 6.97 11.34 2.29
C VAL A 23 6.18 10.07 2.03
N ALA A 24 6.34 9.45 0.85
CA ALA A 24 5.67 8.19 0.53
C ALA A 24 6.06 7.07 1.51
N LEU A 25 7.35 6.96 1.84
CA LEU A 25 7.85 5.98 2.80
C LEU A 25 7.27 6.23 4.20
N GLY A 26 7.19 7.49 4.63
CA GLY A 26 6.57 7.88 5.90
C GLY A 26 5.08 7.51 5.96
N LEU A 27 4.32 7.78 4.90
CA LEU A 27 2.92 7.39 4.78
C LEU A 27 2.76 5.86 4.79
N PHE A 28 3.65 5.14 4.12
CA PHE A 28 3.64 3.69 4.09
C PHE A 28 3.86 3.10 5.49
N VAL A 29 4.88 3.54 6.20
CA VAL A 29 5.16 3.09 7.58
C VAL A 29 4.00 3.45 8.51
N ALA A 30 3.47 4.66 8.43
CA ALA A 30 2.32 5.08 9.22
C ALA A 30 1.10 4.19 8.97
N SER A 31 0.82 3.85 7.72
CA SER A 31 -0.31 2.96 7.38
C SER A 31 -0.13 1.54 7.88
N LEU A 32 1.10 1.00 7.88
CA LEU A 32 1.41 -0.30 8.49
C LEU A 32 1.18 -0.28 10.01
N VAL A 33 1.61 0.79 10.68
CA VAL A 33 1.37 0.97 12.12
C VAL A 33 -0.12 1.01 12.41
N VAL A 34 -0.89 1.81 11.66
CA VAL A 34 -2.34 1.89 11.81
C VAL A 34 -3.00 0.53 11.57
N TYR A 35 -2.57 -0.21 10.53
CA TYR A 35 -3.07 -1.55 10.27
C TYR A 35 -2.85 -2.48 11.47
N VAL A 36 -1.64 -2.53 12.01
CA VAL A 36 -1.29 -3.37 13.16
C VAL A 36 -2.13 -2.99 14.39
N LEU A 37 -2.37 -1.70 14.63
CA LEU A 37 -3.22 -1.23 15.72
C LEU A 37 -4.69 -1.57 15.54
N MET A 38 -5.18 -1.58 14.31
CA MET A 38 -6.57 -1.94 13.98
C MET A 38 -6.84 -3.43 13.99
N THR A 39 -5.80 -4.26 13.87
CA THR A 39 -5.94 -5.71 13.77
C THR A 39 -5.84 -6.33 15.17
N PRO A 40 -6.91 -7.02 15.67
CA PRO A 40 -6.92 -7.58 17.00
C PRO A 40 -6.00 -8.79 17.16
N HIS A 41 -5.54 -9.36 16.05
CA HIS A 41 -4.62 -10.49 16.03
C HIS A 41 -3.18 -10.01 16.15
N LYS A 42 -2.42 -10.68 17.01
CA LYS A 42 -0.99 -10.38 17.24
C LYS A 42 -0.14 -10.92 16.07
N GLU A 43 -0.41 -10.48 14.82
CA GLU A 43 0.29 -10.98 13.63
C GLU A 43 1.80 -10.87 13.76
N LEU A 44 2.31 -9.74 14.26
CA LEU A 44 3.74 -9.54 14.47
C LEU A 44 4.32 -10.50 15.52
N ALA A 45 3.55 -10.86 16.54
CA ALA A 45 3.99 -11.84 17.53
C ALA A 45 4.07 -13.25 16.93
N LEU A 46 3.10 -13.60 16.09
CA LEU A 46 3.10 -14.88 15.35
C LEU A 46 4.26 -14.94 14.35
N ILE A 47 4.56 -13.85 13.66
CA ILE A 47 5.72 -13.77 12.76
C ILE A 47 7.02 -13.96 13.52
N ARG A 48 7.17 -13.29 14.67
CA ARG A 48 8.35 -13.47 15.54
C ARG A 48 8.47 -14.89 16.10
N ALA A 49 7.35 -15.57 16.28
CA ALA A 49 7.33 -16.98 16.68
C ALA A 49 7.60 -17.95 15.51
N GLY A 50 7.84 -17.44 14.30
CA GLY A 50 8.17 -18.25 13.13
C GLY A 50 6.97 -18.82 12.39
N ASN A 51 5.77 -18.24 12.54
CA ASN A 51 4.58 -18.70 11.82
C ASN A 51 4.59 -18.22 10.36
N PRO A 52 4.76 -19.12 9.36
CA PRO A 52 4.86 -18.75 7.95
C PRO A 52 3.52 -18.23 7.41
N SER A 53 2.41 -18.72 7.92
CA SER A 53 1.07 -18.29 7.49
C SER A 53 0.80 -16.84 7.88
N ALA A 54 1.18 -16.43 9.09
CA ALA A 54 1.10 -15.06 9.54
C ALA A 54 2.01 -14.13 8.69
N SER A 55 3.20 -14.61 8.34
CA SER A 55 4.12 -13.86 7.48
C SER A 55 3.56 -13.64 6.07
N LEU A 56 2.93 -14.65 5.47
CA LEU A 56 2.27 -14.53 4.17
C LEU A 56 1.08 -13.58 4.21
N ALA A 57 0.21 -13.69 5.22
CA ALA A 57 -0.94 -12.81 5.37
C ALA A 57 -0.52 -11.35 5.53
N PHE A 58 0.48 -11.08 6.37
CA PHE A 58 1.04 -9.75 6.57
C PHE A 58 1.79 -9.24 5.33
N GLY A 59 2.47 -10.12 4.60
CA GLY A 59 3.07 -9.80 3.30
C GLY A 59 2.05 -9.25 2.31
N GLY A 60 0.83 -9.80 2.30
CA GLY A 60 -0.30 -9.27 1.53
C GLY A 60 -0.71 -7.85 1.92
N VAL A 61 -0.61 -7.50 3.20
CA VAL A 61 -0.84 -6.13 3.68
C VAL A 61 0.24 -5.19 3.20
N VAL A 62 1.51 -5.58 3.36
CA VAL A 62 2.67 -4.78 2.93
C VAL A 62 2.59 -4.47 1.43
N VAL A 63 2.41 -5.49 0.60
CA VAL A 63 2.30 -5.32 -0.86
C VAL A 63 1.02 -4.55 -1.21
N GLY A 64 -0.09 -4.87 -0.55
CA GLY A 64 -1.38 -4.23 -0.80
C GLY A 64 -1.44 -2.75 -0.43
N LEU A 65 -0.64 -2.27 0.52
CA LEU A 65 -0.50 -0.85 0.82
C LEU A 65 0.51 -0.16 -0.12
N ALA A 66 1.55 -0.87 -0.53
CA ALA A 66 2.59 -0.32 -1.40
C ALA A 66 2.08 -0.04 -2.82
N ILE A 67 1.23 -0.91 -3.38
CA ILE A 67 0.74 -0.78 -4.77
C ILE A 67 0.00 0.54 -5.01
N PRO A 68 -1.09 0.87 -4.29
CA PRO A 68 -1.82 2.12 -4.54
C PRO A 68 -1.02 3.36 -4.16
N LEU A 69 -0.18 3.27 -3.12
CA LEU A 69 0.68 4.39 -2.74
C LEU A 69 1.78 4.65 -3.78
N GLY A 70 2.39 3.59 -4.33
CA GLY A 70 3.36 3.71 -5.43
C GLY A 70 2.73 4.34 -6.68
N ASN A 71 1.47 4.02 -6.96
CA ASN A 71 0.72 4.65 -8.03
C ASN A 71 0.45 6.15 -7.75
N CYS A 72 0.06 6.51 -6.52
CA CYS A 72 -0.04 7.92 -6.11
C CYS A 72 1.28 8.66 -6.31
N LEU A 73 2.39 8.07 -5.87
CA LEU A 73 3.72 8.68 -6.03
C LEU A 73 4.08 8.91 -7.51
N ALA A 74 3.78 7.93 -8.36
CA ALA A 74 4.09 8.01 -9.80
C ALA A 74 3.30 9.11 -10.55
N HIS A 75 2.11 9.49 -10.04
CA HIS A 75 1.22 10.45 -10.69
C HIS A 75 1.08 11.78 -9.92
N SER A 76 1.79 11.95 -8.80
CA SER A 76 1.76 13.19 -8.02
C SER A 76 2.53 14.31 -8.69
N PHE A 77 1.94 15.51 -8.71
CA PHE A 77 2.60 16.71 -9.20
C PHE A 77 3.49 17.40 -8.15
N GLY A 78 3.44 16.95 -6.91
CA GLY A 78 4.23 17.48 -5.80
C GLY A 78 3.87 16.87 -4.46
N VAL A 79 4.56 17.32 -3.41
CA VAL A 79 4.43 16.77 -2.05
C VAL A 79 3.03 16.91 -1.48
N LEU A 80 2.36 18.05 -1.69
CA LEU A 80 0.99 18.27 -1.18
C LEU A 80 -0.02 17.36 -1.86
N ASP A 81 0.12 17.17 -3.16
CA ASP A 81 -0.72 16.28 -3.94
C ASP A 81 -0.55 14.83 -3.47
N LEU A 82 0.69 14.39 -3.30
CA LEU A 82 1.01 13.08 -2.74
C LEU A 82 0.45 12.88 -1.33
N LEU A 83 0.53 13.89 -0.46
CA LEU A 83 -0.02 13.82 0.90
C LEU A 83 -1.54 13.65 0.87
N ILE A 84 -2.25 14.47 0.10
CA ILE A 84 -3.72 14.42 0.03
C ILE A 84 -4.18 13.08 -0.53
N TRP A 85 -3.74 12.73 -1.73
CA TRP A 85 -4.15 11.49 -2.40
C TRP A 85 -3.59 10.24 -1.73
N GLY A 86 -2.36 10.30 -1.22
CA GLY A 86 -1.73 9.20 -0.48
C GLY A 86 -2.49 8.88 0.80
N VAL A 87 -2.85 9.87 1.61
CA VAL A 87 -3.63 9.67 2.84
C VAL A 87 -5.01 9.11 2.54
N VAL A 88 -5.74 9.70 1.58
CA VAL A 88 -7.08 9.24 1.18
C VAL A 88 -7.02 7.80 0.68
N THR A 89 -6.08 7.49 -0.19
CA THR A 89 -5.90 6.15 -0.76
C THR A 89 -5.57 5.11 0.31
N LEU A 90 -4.67 5.44 1.23
CA LEU A 90 -4.30 4.54 2.33
C LEU A 90 -5.46 4.32 3.30
N LEU A 91 -6.26 5.34 3.60
CA LEU A 91 -7.46 5.20 4.43
C LEU A 91 -8.49 4.27 3.77
N ILE A 92 -8.76 4.44 2.47
CA ILE A 92 -9.66 3.57 1.72
C ILE A 92 -9.12 2.13 1.70
N GLN A 93 -7.82 1.95 1.49
CA GLN A 93 -7.20 0.63 1.47
C GLN A 93 -7.26 -0.07 2.83
N LEU A 94 -7.00 0.65 3.92
CA LEU A 94 -7.13 0.12 5.28
C LEU A 94 -8.58 -0.28 5.58
N LEU A 95 -9.53 0.53 5.14
CA LEU A 95 -10.95 0.22 5.28
C LEU A 95 -11.34 -1.02 4.48
N ALA A 96 -10.86 -1.13 3.23
CA ALA A 96 -11.07 -2.32 2.39
C ALA A 96 -10.50 -3.58 3.03
N PHE A 97 -9.31 -3.51 3.64
CA PHE A 97 -8.73 -4.62 4.39
C PHE A 97 -9.58 -5.00 5.60
N ARG A 98 -10.10 -4.01 6.31
CA ARG A 98 -10.98 -4.25 7.45
C ARG A 98 -12.28 -4.93 7.03
N PHE A 99 -12.87 -4.53 5.92
CA PHE A 99 -14.02 -5.21 5.35
C PHE A 99 -13.71 -6.66 4.97
N ALA A 100 -12.59 -6.90 4.30
CA ALA A 100 -12.15 -8.25 3.94
C ALA A 100 -12.00 -9.14 5.18
N ASP A 101 -11.37 -8.64 6.24
CA ASP A 101 -11.19 -9.38 7.49
C ASP A 101 -12.53 -9.68 8.19
N ILE A 102 -13.53 -8.80 8.07
CA ILE A 102 -14.89 -9.01 8.62
C ILE A 102 -15.66 -10.06 7.81
N PHE A 103 -15.60 -9.99 6.48
CA PHE A 103 -16.28 -10.95 5.60
C PHE A 103 -15.66 -12.35 5.68
N LEU A 104 -14.36 -12.42 5.86
CA LEU A 104 -13.60 -13.67 5.91
C LEU A 104 -13.37 -14.14 7.36
N ARG A 105 -14.41 -13.99 8.20
CA ARG A 105 -14.36 -14.42 9.59
C ARG A 105 -13.94 -15.89 9.69
N GLY A 106 -12.96 -16.17 10.56
CA GLY A 106 -12.40 -17.50 10.72
C GLY A 106 -11.06 -17.72 10.02
N LEU A 107 -10.75 -17.00 8.95
CA LEU A 107 -9.43 -17.07 8.34
C LEU A 107 -8.29 -16.62 9.28
N PRO A 108 -8.42 -15.51 10.02
CA PRO A 108 -7.38 -15.09 10.94
C PRO A 108 -7.04 -16.16 12.00
N ARG A 109 -8.04 -16.89 12.49
CA ARG A 109 -7.81 -18.00 13.42
C ARG A 109 -7.04 -19.13 12.76
N ARG A 110 -7.45 -19.55 11.56
CA ARG A 110 -6.76 -20.61 10.79
C ARG A 110 -5.31 -20.22 10.48
N ILE A 111 -5.06 -18.94 10.14
CA ILE A 111 -3.73 -18.40 9.94
C ILE A 111 -2.89 -18.48 11.21
N ALA A 112 -3.46 -18.14 12.36
CA ALA A 112 -2.78 -18.26 13.65
C ALA A 112 -2.44 -19.72 13.99
N GLU A 113 -3.27 -20.67 13.57
CA GLU A 113 -3.05 -22.11 13.69
C GLU A 113 -2.04 -22.68 12.65
N GLY A 114 -1.53 -21.86 11.73
CA GLY A 114 -0.52 -22.23 10.74
C GLY A 114 -1.06 -22.66 9.38
N ASP A 115 -2.33 -22.39 9.07
CA ASP A 115 -2.94 -22.75 7.80
C ASP A 115 -2.45 -21.82 6.66
N VAL A 116 -1.54 -22.34 5.84
CA VAL A 116 -0.94 -21.65 4.71
C VAL A 116 -1.98 -21.35 3.62
N ALA A 117 -2.93 -22.24 3.38
CA ALA A 117 -3.94 -22.04 2.35
C ALA A 117 -4.84 -20.84 2.69
N ALA A 118 -5.24 -20.71 3.95
CA ALA A 118 -5.99 -19.56 4.45
C ALA A 118 -5.17 -18.25 4.30
N ALA A 119 -3.89 -18.30 4.58
CA ALA A 119 -2.99 -17.14 4.46
C ALA A 119 -2.81 -16.69 3.01
N VAL A 120 -2.58 -17.61 2.07
CA VAL A 120 -2.47 -17.32 0.64
C VAL A 120 -3.76 -16.74 0.10
N PHE A 121 -4.90 -17.28 0.49
CA PHE A 121 -6.19 -16.73 0.06
C PHE A 121 -6.41 -15.30 0.56
N LEU A 122 -6.17 -15.03 1.85
CA LEU A 122 -6.30 -13.68 2.42
C LEU A 122 -5.33 -12.69 1.78
N MET A 123 -4.08 -13.09 1.56
CA MET A 123 -3.06 -12.30 0.85
C MET A 123 -3.55 -11.94 -0.55
N SER A 124 -4.08 -12.90 -1.30
CA SER A 124 -4.57 -12.69 -2.66
C SER A 124 -5.73 -11.72 -2.72
N VAL A 125 -6.67 -11.81 -1.78
CA VAL A 125 -7.80 -10.87 -1.67
C VAL A 125 -7.29 -9.45 -1.39
N LYS A 126 -6.36 -9.27 -0.46
CA LYS A 126 -5.81 -7.95 -0.11
C LYS A 126 -5.04 -7.33 -1.27
N ILE A 127 -4.25 -8.12 -1.99
CA ILE A 127 -3.54 -7.65 -3.19
C ILE A 127 -4.52 -7.32 -4.31
N GLY A 128 -5.53 -8.15 -4.53
CA GLY A 128 -6.57 -7.89 -5.53
C GLY A 128 -7.30 -6.57 -5.29
N LEU A 129 -7.71 -6.30 -4.04
CA LEU A 129 -8.31 -5.03 -3.64
C LEU A 129 -7.36 -3.85 -3.89
N ALA A 130 -6.07 -4.02 -3.61
CA ALA A 130 -5.06 -2.99 -3.83
C ALA A 130 -4.88 -2.64 -5.31
N ILE A 131 -4.89 -3.65 -6.18
CA ILE A 131 -4.79 -3.45 -7.64
C ILE A 131 -6.03 -2.70 -8.16
N ILE A 132 -7.22 -3.07 -7.71
CA ILE A 132 -8.47 -2.39 -8.09
C ILE A 132 -8.45 -0.93 -7.63
N LEU A 133 -8.08 -0.68 -6.38
CA LEU A 133 -7.97 0.67 -5.85
C LEU A 133 -6.91 1.49 -6.58
N SER A 134 -5.75 0.88 -6.88
CA SER A 134 -4.68 1.52 -7.65
C SER A 134 -5.18 1.98 -9.02
N GLY A 135 -5.98 1.16 -9.70
CA GLY A 135 -6.61 1.52 -10.97
C GLY A 135 -7.62 2.67 -10.86
N ALA A 136 -8.33 2.76 -9.72
CA ALA A 136 -9.29 3.84 -9.47
C ALA A 136 -8.62 5.20 -9.19
N VAL A 137 -7.41 5.18 -8.62
CA VAL A 137 -6.64 6.39 -8.26
C VAL A 137 -5.73 6.84 -9.41
N ALA A 138 -5.52 6.00 -10.43
CA ALA A 138 -4.49 6.15 -11.45
C ALA A 138 -4.57 7.43 -12.28
N ASP A 139 -5.69 8.17 -12.30
CA ASP A 139 -5.73 9.43 -13.02
C ASP A 139 -6.88 10.36 -12.59
N PRO A 140 -6.66 11.22 -11.58
CA PRO A 140 -7.63 12.27 -11.25
C PRO A 140 -7.86 13.25 -12.41
N ASN A 141 -6.90 13.39 -13.32
CA ASN A 141 -7.01 14.31 -14.46
C ASN A 141 -7.84 13.71 -15.61
N VAL A 142 -7.83 12.38 -15.80
CA VAL A 142 -8.70 11.71 -16.78
C VAL A 142 -10.18 11.81 -16.35
N ALA A 143 -10.46 11.83 -15.05
CA ALA A 143 -11.81 12.08 -14.56
C ALA A 143 -12.30 13.50 -14.94
N MET A 144 -11.44 14.51 -14.91
CA MET A 144 -11.77 15.86 -15.36
C MET A 144 -11.94 15.97 -16.88
N MET A 145 -11.16 15.22 -17.67
CA MET A 145 -11.27 15.20 -19.14
C MET A 145 -12.49 14.44 -19.65
N ARG A 146 -13.05 13.50 -18.86
CA ARG A 146 -14.26 12.75 -19.22
C ARG A 146 -15.56 13.46 -18.84
N GLY A 147 -15.49 14.50 -18.02
CA GLY A 147 -16.66 15.27 -17.55
C GLY A 147 -16.89 16.59 -18.30
N GLY A 148 -16.16 16.86 -19.39
CA GLY A 148 -16.31 18.05 -20.22
C GLY A 148 -17.04 17.74 -21.53
#